data_0266c01c51829e398eb779e49a379283
#
_entry.id   0266c01c51829e398eb779e49a379283
#
_cell.length_a   1.000
_cell.length_b   1.000
_cell.length_c   1.000
_cell.angle_alpha   90.00
_cell.angle_beta   90.00
_cell.angle_gamma   90.00
#
_symmetry.space_group_name_H-M   'P 1'
#
loop_
_entity.id
_entity.type
_entity.pdbx_description
1 polymer ?
#
loop_
_entity_poly.entity_id
_entity_poly.type
_entity_poly.pdbx_seq_one_letter_code
_entity_poly.pdbx_strand_id
1 'polypeptide(L)'
;MTYPDWVLKFKTKGSQIRVKNNNYYLYKVHSVWNKEKKRAQLITDKYIGKITPDGIIVPKHERVIEQFKQVTAKEYGASRFIHMIGEDILNDLKKIFSNGELIFTMAAIRFLHSSPLKNMQIIYDTSYFSNVFDINLSPRVLGDVLRSIGMDRARIVRFLKSYLIDAEYVAIDLTHVFSLSENVISSMICHNPKNEFSPQIQLLYLFNALKKEPAYYRMLVGSVTSVSSIKITMEESGIKNIIVVGDKGFYSEENVNELEQKNIHYILPLKRDLSIIDYNYNKNNMNFFFFEDRQIWYYEKNIEKRKIILFLDEHLKVEEENDYLRNIKDNKMEEIYSRYAEIGTIAVLTDLNESGDKIYELLKVRVNIDQLFDTFKSVLETDRTYMKDDYELEGWMLVNFVSMMLYYKVYNILRTKKMLKNYSPRDVLLHLSRIHEIKVGDQWLKTEVPRKTRQIIEKIQIHII
;
A
#
# COMPACT_ATOMS: atom_id res chain seq x y z
N MET A 1 -37.20 3.50 64.71
CA MET A 1 -35.72 3.43 64.45
C MET A 1 -35.26 4.78 63.92
N THR A 2 -34.49 5.49 64.67
CA THR A 2 -33.83 6.75 64.19
C THR A 2 -32.59 6.37 63.41
N TYR A 3 -32.50 6.78 62.15
CA TYR A 3 -31.30 6.60 61.36
C TYR A 3 -30.27 7.63 61.73
N PRO A 4 -28.95 7.30 61.67
CA PRO A 4 -27.87 8.31 61.85
C PRO A 4 -27.97 9.42 60.82
N ASP A 5 -27.55 10.65 61.18
CA ASP A 5 -27.65 11.85 60.33
C ASP A 5 -26.94 11.70 59.00
N TRP A 6 -25.80 10.98 58.98
CA TRP A 6 -25.05 10.72 57.74
C TRP A 6 -25.82 9.80 56.78
N VAL A 7 -26.71 8.93 57.28
CA VAL A 7 -27.57 8.06 56.46
C VAL A 7 -28.77 8.84 55.93
N LEU A 8 -29.34 9.74 56.70
CA LEU A 8 -30.48 10.56 56.33
C LEU A 8 -30.16 11.52 55.17
N LYS A 9 -28.89 11.97 55.03
CA LYS A 9 -28.44 12.82 53.93
C LYS A 9 -28.74 12.22 52.55
N PHE A 10 -28.83 10.90 52.41
CA PHE A 10 -29.06 10.21 51.15
C PHE A 10 -30.55 9.87 50.91
N LYS A 11 -31.43 10.19 51.86
CA LYS A 11 -32.87 9.92 51.74
C LYS A 11 -33.51 11.01 50.87
N THR A 12 -34.01 10.61 49.69
CA THR A 12 -34.72 11.48 48.75
C THR A 12 -36.21 11.10 48.67
N LYS A 13 -37.03 12.00 48.08
CA LYS A 13 -38.45 11.72 47.80
C LYS A 13 -38.55 10.48 46.89
N GLY A 14 -39.36 9.50 47.23
CA GLY A 14 -39.46 8.23 46.48
C GLY A 14 -38.34 7.23 46.78
N SER A 15 -37.61 7.40 47.88
CA SER A 15 -36.62 6.42 48.33
C SER A 15 -36.95 5.85 49.72
N GLN A 16 -36.52 4.61 49.98
CA GLN A 16 -36.62 3.91 51.24
C GLN A 16 -35.27 3.38 51.68
N ILE A 17 -34.93 3.65 52.96
CA ILE A 17 -33.75 3.07 53.60
C ILE A 17 -34.16 1.78 54.31
N ARG A 18 -33.42 0.69 54.05
CA ARG A 18 -33.59 -0.58 54.77
C ARG A 18 -32.30 -0.96 55.47
N VAL A 19 -32.44 -1.52 56.68
CA VAL A 19 -31.30 -1.99 57.47
C VAL A 19 -31.24 -3.51 57.40
N LYS A 20 -30.07 -4.04 57.13
CA LYS A 20 -29.79 -5.47 57.14
C LYS A 20 -28.34 -5.68 57.62
N ASN A 21 -28.20 -6.53 58.67
CA ASN A 21 -26.89 -6.85 59.27
C ASN A 21 -26.07 -5.59 59.59
N ASN A 22 -26.68 -4.63 60.25
CA ASN A 22 -26.10 -3.34 60.66
C ASN A 22 -25.61 -2.45 59.52
N ASN A 23 -26.02 -2.72 58.25
CA ASN A 23 -25.75 -1.92 57.09
C ASN A 23 -27.00 -1.25 56.55
N TYR A 24 -26.83 -0.08 55.92
CA TYR A 24 -27.94 0.70 55.38
C TYR A 24 -27.98 0.57 53.86
N TYR A 25 -29.17 0.33 53.31
CA TYR A 25 -29.39 0.09 51.88
C TYR A 25 -30.50 1.02 51.39
N LEU A 26 -30.24 1.69 50.26
CA LEU A 26 -31.17 2.64 49.63
C LEU A 26 -31.88 1.97 48.46
N TYR A 27 -33.21 2.10 48.48
CA TYR A 27 -34.07 1.57 47.39
C TYR A 27 -34.93 2.70 46.82
N LYS A 28 -35.18 2.68 45.51
CA LYS A 28 -36.21 3.49 44.87
C LYS A 28 -37.54 2.80 45.08
N VAL A 29 -38.54 3.56 45.48
CA VAL A 29 -39.88 3.04 45.80
C VAL A 29 -40.94 3.99 45.28
N HIS A 30 -42.09 3.45 44.90
CA HIS A 30 -43.29 4.24 44.64
C HIS A 30 -44.50 3.64 45.36
N SER A 31 -45.55 4.43 45.54
CA SER A 31 -46.77 4.01 46.24
C SER A 31 -47.85 3.69 45.22
N VAL A 32 -48.43 2.52 45.31
CA VAL A 32 -49.58 2.07 44.50
C VAL A 32 -50.78 1.76 45.43
N TRP A 33 -51.96 2.21 45.04
CA TRP A 33 -53.17 1.91 45.75
C TRP A 33 -53.60 0.46 45.55
N ASN A 34 -53.61 -0.33 46.65
CA ASN A 34 -54.09 -1.70 46.63
C ASN A 34 -55.58 -1.73 46.91
N LYS A 35 -56.35 -2.06 45.86
CA LYS A 35 -57.85 -2.06 45.97
C LYS A 35 -58.43 -3.13 46.97
N GLU A 36 -57.73 -4.27 47.06
CA GLU A 36 -58.20 -5.37 47.97
C GLU A 36 -57.94 -5.01 49.42
N LYS A 37 -56.75 -4.45 49.71
CA LYS A 37 -56.37 -4.09 51.11
C LYS A 37 -56.80 -2.66 51.47
N LYS A 38 -57.48 -1.95 50.58
CA LYS A 38 -57.95 -0.55 50.72
C LYS A 38 -56.91 0.38 51.37
N ARG A 39 -55.63 0.22 50.98
CA ARG A 39 -54.52 1.04 51.47
C ARG A 39 -53.44 1.23 50.41
N ALA A 40 -52.62 2.28 50.54
CA ALA A 40 -51.44 2.45 49.76
C ALA A 40 -50.39 1.38 50.12
N GLN A 41 -49.84 0.74 49.13
CA GLN A 41 -48.73 -0.23 49.23
C GLN A 41 -47.49 0.32 48.56
N LEU A 42 -46.36 0.26 49.26
CA LEU A 42 -45.07 0.68 48.75
C LEU A 42 -44.49 -0.46 47.90
N ILE A 43 -44.22 -0.17 46.65
CA ILE A 43 -43.56 -1.10 45.73
C ILE A 43 -42.11 -0.66 45.58
N THR A 44 -41.19 -1.62 45.60
CA THR A 44 -39.76 -1.39 45.38
C THR A 44 -39.45 -1.49 43.88
N ASP A 45 -38.98 -0.40 43.30
CA ASP A 45 -38.60 -0.35 41.88
C ASP A 45 -37.21 -0.86 41.65
N LYS A 46 -36.24 -0.35 42.45
CA LYS A 46 -34.82 -0.59 42.20
C LYS A 46 -34.02 -0.49 43.50
N TYR A 47 -33.03 -1.36 43.64
CA TYR A 47 -31.95 -1.20 44.62
C TYR A 47 -30.94 -0.18 44.12
N ILE A 48 -30.71 0.93 44.83
CA ILE A 48 -29.82 2.01 44.46
C ILE A 48 -28.39 1.69 44.91
N GLY A 49 -28.20 1.24 46.16
CA GLY A 49 -26.89 0.92 46.68
C GLY A 49 -26.80 0.85 48.21
N LYS A 50 -25.63 0.49 48.73
CA LYS A 50 -25.29 0.49 50.12
C LYS A 50 -24.86 1.90 50.54
N ILE A 51 -25.46 2.46 51.57
CA ILE A 51 -25.10 3.77 52.15
C ILE A 51 -23.89 3.57 53.06
N THR A 52 -22.83 4.38 52.88
CA THR A 52 -21.64 4.46 53.72
C THR A 52 -21.41 5.92 54.13
N PRO A 53 -20.58 6.21 55.12
CA PRO A 53 -20.24 7.60 55.48
C PRO A 53 -19.69 8.41 54.32
N ASP A 54 -18.96 7.75 53.38
CA ASP A 54 -18.29 8.35 52.25
C ASP A 54 -19.18 8.48 51.02
N GLY A 55 -20.38 7.85 51.00
CA GLY A 55 -21.29 7.91 49.86
C GLY A 55 -22.11 6.64 49.65
N ILE A 56 -22.76 6.51 48.49
CA ILE A 56 -23.53 5.34 48.08
C ILE A 56 -22.67 4.40 47.25
N ILE A 57 -22.44 3.18 47.73
CA ILE A 57 -21.79 2.13 46.96
C ILE A 57 -22.83 1.47 46.07
N VAL A 58 -22.77 1.76 44.78
CA VAL A 58 -23.66 1.19 43.74
C VAL A 58 -23.41 -0.32 43.58
N PRO A 59 -24.43 -1.12 43.24
CA PRO A 59 -24.27 -2.55 42.98
C PRO A 59 -23.18 -2.86 41.95
N LYS A 60 -22.45 -3.97 42.14
CA LYS A 60 -21.34 -4.37 41.27
C LYS A 60 -21.74 -4.44 39.79
N HIS A 61 -22.93 -4.96 39.49
CA HIS A 61 -23.42 -5.03 38.09
C HIS A 61 -23.69 -3.66 37.47
N GLU A 62 -24.14 -2.65 38.26
CA GLU A 62 -24.33 -1.29 37.73
C GLU A 62 -23.00 -0.56 37.49
N ARG A 63 -22.03 -0.79 38.36
CA ARG A 63 -20.65 -0.27 38.14
C ARG A 63 -20.05 -0.85 36.89
N VAL A 64 -20.26 -2.13 36.61
CA VAL A 64 -19.84 -2.79 35.40
C VAL A 64 -20.55 -2.18 34.17
N ILE A 65 -21.88 -1.99 34.25
CA ILE A 65 -22.64 -1.37 33.15
C ILE A 65 -22.18 0.09 32.88
N GLU A 66 -21.88 0.86 33.94
CA GLU A 66 -21.33 2.22 33.75
C GLU A 66 -19.96 2.22 33.09
N GLN A 67 -19.09 1.29 33.42
CA GLN A 67 -17.83 1.09 32.75
C GLN A 67 -18.00 0.77 31.24
N PHE A 68 -19.06 0.03 30.89
CA PHE A 68 -19.40 -0.28 29.49
C PHE A 68 -20.05 0.89 28.72
N LYS A 69 -20.54 1.92 29.40
CA LYS A 69 -21.08 3.13 28.71
C LYS A 69 -20.05 3.97 28.00
N GLN A 70 -18.78 3.80 28.32
CA GLN A 70 -17.66 4.50 27.70
C GLN A 70 -16.69 3.47 27.08
N VAL A 71 -17.18 2.74 26.08
CA VAL A 71 -16.35 1.80 25.33
C VAL A 71 -15.80 2.51 24.10
N THR A 72 -14.50 2.59 23.99
CA THR A 72 -13.81 3.03 22.78
C THR A 72 -13.19 1.81 22.10
N ALA A 73 -13.45 1.60 20.83
CA ALA A 73 -12.84 0.55 20.03
C ALA A 73 -11.95 1.17 18.96
N LYS A 74 -10.74 0.62 18.78
CA LYS A 74 -9.81 1.03 17.74
C LYS A 74 -9.36 -0.18 16.92
N GLU A 75 -9.25 -0.01 15.62
CA GLU A 75 -8.61 -1.01 14.78
C GLU A 75 -7.14 -1.15 15.21
N TYR A 76 -6.73 -2.39 15.45
CA TYR A 76 -5.40 -2.67 16.00
C TYR A 76 -4.55 -3.50 15.04
N GLY A 77 -5.09 -4.60 14.52
CA GLY A 77 -4.29 -5.65 13.91
C GLY A 77 -3.56 -5.23 12.65
N ALA A 78 -4.23 -4.62 11.69
CA ALA A 78 -3.61 -4.17 10.46
C ALA A 78 -2.72 -2.95 10.69
N SER A 79 -3.17 -1.97 11.49
CA SER A 79 -2.37 -0.77 11.82
C SER A 79 -1.09 -1.13 12.58
N ARG A 80 -1.18 -2.03 13.57
CA ARG A 80 -0.01 -2.52 14.31
C ARG A 80 0.96 -3.29 13.42
N PHE A 81 0.43 -4.13 12.53
CA PHE A 81 1.24 -4.88 11.59
C PHE A 81 2.04 -3.94 10.66
N ILE A 82 1.38 -2.95 10.06
CA ILE A 82 2.05 -1.96 9.20
C ILE A 82 3.09 -1.15 9.98
N HIS A 83 2.80 -0.76 11.22
CA HIS A 83 3.76 -0.07 12.08
C HIS A 83 5.02 -0.92 12.30
N MET A 84 4.86 -2.21 12.63
CA MET A 84 5.97 -3.11 12.89
C MET A 84 6.86 -3.34 11.67
N ILE A 85 6.27 -3.67 10.51
CA ILE A 85 7.04 -3.95 9.30
C ILE A 85 7.64 -2.70 8.65
N GLY A 86 7.07 -1.53 8.95
CA GLY A 86 7.48 -0.23 8.42
C GLY A 86 8.36 0.59 9.38
N GLU A 87 8.82 0.00 10.49
CA GLU A 87 9.59 0.72 11.53
C GLU A 87 10.88 1.34 10.99
N ASP A 88 11.56 0.67 10.09
CA ASP A 88 12.74 1.20 9.40
C ASP A 88 12.40 2.43 8.54
N ILE A 89 11.31 2.38 7.77
CA ILE A 89 10.83 3.53 6.98
C ILE A 89 10.44 4.69 7.90
N LEU A 90 9.73 4.41 8.99
CA LEU A 90 9.37 5.43 9.99
C LEU A 90 10.62 6.10 10.58
N ASN A 91 11.62 5.31 10.96
CA ASN A 91 12.86 5.83 11.52
C ASN A 91 13.62 6.69 10.52
N ASP A 92 13.66 6.29 9.24
CA ASP A 92 14.33 7.08 8.20
C ASP A 92 13.57 8.37 7.88
N LEU A 93 12.24 8.33 7.88
CA LEU A 93 11.41 9.54 7.76
C LEU A 93 11.66 10.50 8.93
N LYS A 94 11.74 10.01 10.16
CA LYS A 94 12.01 10.84 11.38
C LYS A 94 13.39 11.48 11.36
N LYS A 95 14.40 10.83 10.79
CA LYS A 95 15.75 11.40 10.65
C LYS A 95 15.79 12.60 9.70
N ILE A 96 14.90 12.62 8.70
CA ILE A 96 14.96 13.59 7.60
C ILE A 96 13.87 14.65 7.71
N PHE A 97 12.67 14.26 8.12
CA PHE A 97 11.51 15.12 8.23
C PHE A 97 11.06 15.29 9.69
N SER A 98 10.86 16.53 10.12
CA SER A 98 10.30 16.83 11.45
C SER A 98 8.90 16.22 11.65
N ASN A 99 8.16 16.06 10.55
CA ASN A 99 6.83 15.46 10.51
C ASN A 99 6.87 13.98 10.07
N GLY A 100 7.95 13.23 10.35
CA GLY A 100 8.14 11.86 9.90
C GLY A 100 7.03 10.90 10.33
N GLU A 101 6.53 11.04 11.57
CA GLU A 101 5.41 10.25 12.10
C GLU A 101 4.10 10.53 11.35
N LEU A 102 3.86 11.79 11.01
CA LEU A 102 2.70 12.21 10.26
C LEU A 102 2.75 11.67 8.82
N ILE A 103 3.90 11.77 8.13
CA ILE A 103 4.10 11.22 6.78
C ILE A 103 3.87 9.71 6.79
N PHE A 104 4.47 8.99 7.74
CA PHE A 104 4.29 7.55 7.88
C PHE A 104 2.84 7.16 8.11
N THR A 105 2.14 7.87 9.01
CA THR A 105 0.74 7.58 9.33
C THR A 105 -0.18 7.85 8.13
N MET A 106 0.04 8.96 7.40
CA MET A 106 -0.68 9.22 6.14
C MET A 106 -0.48 8.08 5.14
N ALA A 107 0.77 7.64 4.95
CA ALA A 107 1.11 6.57 4.03
C ALA A 107 0.49 5.23 4.45
N ALA A 108 0.50 4.92 5.75
CA ALA A 108 -0.13 3.72 6.29
C ALA A 108 -1.65 3.74 6.09
N ILE A 109 -2.32 4.85 6.40
CA ILE A 109 -3.77 5.02 6.19
C ILE A 109 -4.11 4.91 4.69
N ARG A 110 -3.31 5.50 3.81
CA ARG A 110 -3.49 5.37 2.35
C ARG A 110 -3.44 3.92 1.92
N PHE A 111 -2.46 3.17 2.38
CA PHE A 111 -2.31 1.75 2.05
C PHE A 111 -3.46 0.90 2.61
N LEU A 112 -3.85 1.14 3.87
CA LEU A 112 -4.90 0.35 4.54
C LEU A 112 -6.30 0.61 3.96
N HIS A 113 -6.62 1.85 3.61
CA HIS A 113 -7.98 2.30 3.35
C HIS A 113 -8.18 3.02 2.01
N SER A 114 -7.13 3.24 1.22
CA SER A 114 -7.17 4.05 -0.03
C SER A 114 -7.87 5.42 0.19
N SER A 115 -7.71 5.99 1.39
CA SER A 115 -8.54 7.12 1.83
C SER A 115 -8.07 8.47 1.25
N PRO A 116 -8.98 9.35 0.86
CA PRO A 116 -8.65 10.74 0.54
C PRO A 116 -8.25 11.53 1.81
N LEU A 117 -7.50 12.63 1.62
CA LEU A 117 -6.98 13.46 2.72
C LEU A 117 -8.06 13.87 3.74
N LYS A 118 -9.26 14.22 3.26
CA LYS A 118 -10.37 14.69 4.11
C LYS A 118 -10.84 13.70 5.17
N ASN A 119 -10.59 12.41 4.97
CA ASN A 119 -11.05 11.33 5.86
C ASN A 119 -9.94 10.82 6.79
N MET A 120 -8.70 11.28 6.62
CA MET A 120 -7.55 10.72 7.35
C MET A 120 -7.65 10.89 8.85
N GLN A 121 -8.16 12.03 9.35
CA GLN A 121 -8.36 12.24 10.78
C GLN A 121 -9.30 11.22 11.40
N ILE A 122 -10.44 10.95 10.74
CA ILE A 122 -11.45 10.00 11.25
C ILE A 122 -10.87 8.59 11.36
N ILE A 123 -10.11 8.17 10.34
CA ILE A 123 -9.47 6.86 10.33
C ILE A 123 -8.37 6.78 11.41
N TYR A 124 -7.57 7.83 11.54
CA TYR A 124 -6.54 7.91 12.57
C TYR A 124 -7.14 7.79 13.96
N ASP A 125 -8.20 8.54 14.29
CA ASP A 125 -8.85 8.55 15.61
C ASP A 125 -9.38 7.15 15.99
N THR A 126 -9.78 6.35 15.01
CA THR A 126 -10.32 5.00 15.20
C THR A 126 -9.30 3.88 15.00
N SER A 127 -8.02 4.21 14.82
CA SER A 127 -6.93 3.25 14.60
C SER A 127 -5.94 3.21 15.76
N TYR A 128 -5.15 2.15 15.81
CA TYR A 128 -4.01 1.98 16.71
C TYR A 128 -3.02 3.17 16.67
N PHE A 129 -2.87 3.81 15.51
CA PHE A 129 -1.92 4.92 15.36
C PHE A 129 -2.18 6.06 16.34
N SER A 130 -3.45 6.36 16.68
CA SER A 130 -3.80 7.40 17.65
C SER A 130 -3.50 7.02 19.12
N ASN A 131 -3.08 5.77 19.38
CA ASN A 131 -2.55 5.37 20.69
C ASN A 131 -1.02 5.54 20.78
N VAL A 132 -0.34 5.63 19.62
CA VAL A 132 1.13 5.62 19.54
C VAL A 132 1.69 6.99 19.20
N PHE A 133 1.02 7.72 18.31
CA PHE A 133 1.46 9.01 17.83
C PHE A 133 0.50 10.10 18.32
N ASP A 134 1.03 11.27 18.64
CA ASP A 134 0.25 12.48 18.96
C ASP A 134 0.36 13.45 17.79
N ILE A 135 -0.47 13.24 16.76
CA ILE A 135 -0.43 13.99 15.51
C ILE A 135 -1.84 14.48 15.12
N ASN A 136 -1.88 15.57 14.36
CA ASN A 136 -3.11 16.15 13.83
C ASN A 136 -3.18 15.93 12.31
N LEU A 137 -4.18 15.19 11.85
CA LEU A 137 -4.43 14.87 10.44
C LEU A 137 -5.60 15.66 9.84
N SER A 138 -5.94 16.83 10.42
CA SER A 138 -6.97 17.69 9.83
C SER A 138 -6.57 18.15 8.42
N PRO A 139 -7.51 18.32 7.48
CA PRO A 139 -7.22 18.63 6.08
C PRO A 139 -6.34 19.89 5.89
N ARG A 140 -6.48 20.90 6.77
CA ARG A 140 -5.65 22.11 6.73
C ARG A 140 -4.19 21.78 7.06
N VAL A 141 -3.95 21.07 8.17
CA VAL A 141 -2.59 20.66 8.58
C VAL A 141 -1.95 19.79 7.52
N LEU A 142 -2.71 18.86 6.94
CA LEU A 142 -2.20 17.99 5.88
C LEU A 142 -1.78 18.77 4.64
N GLY A 143 -2.57 19.74 4.18
CA GLY A 143 -2.19 20.59 3.04
C GLY A 143 -0.92 21.40 3.30
N ASP A 144 -0.80 22.02 4.48
CA ASP A 144 0.40 22.79 4.87
C ASP A 144 1.65 21.88 4.95
N VAL A 145 1.52 20.69 5.51
CA VAL A 145 2.61 19.71 5.61
C VAL A 145 3.02 19.21 4.23
N LEU A 146 2.09 18.82 3.37
CA LEU A 146 2.38 18.35 2.02
C LEU A 146 3.12 19.42 1.22
N ARG A 147 2.65 20.65 1.28
CA ARG A 147 3.32 21.78 0.63
C ARG A 147 4.75 21.98 1.17
N SER A 148 4.94 21.95 2.50
CA SER A 148 6.25 22.08 3.13
C SER A 148 7.21 20.97 2.69
N ILE A 149 6.73 19.74 2.55
CA ILE A 149 7.52 18.60 2.05
C ILE A 149 7.92 18.84 0.59
N GLY A 150 6.96 19.19 -0.27
CA GLY A 150 7.20 19.35 -1.69
C GLY A 150 8.07 20.56 -2.06
N MET A 151 8.10 21.59 -1.20
CA MET A 151 9.01 22.74 -1.36
C MET A 151 10.48 22.36 -1.14
N ASP A 152 10.77 21.25 -0.48
CA ASP A 152 12.13 20.80 -0.19
C ASP A 152 12.44 19.45 -0.89
N ARG A 153 12.52 19.49 -2.21
CA ARG A 153 12.88 18.31 -3.01
C ARG A 153 14.22 17.68 -2.57
N ALA A 154 15.15 18.49 -2.07
CA ALA A 154 16.45 17.97 -1.61
C ALA A 154 16.30 17.01 -0.41
N ARG A 155 15.34 17.25 0.49
CA ARG A 155 15.03 16.30 1.59
C ARG A 155 14.39 15.03 1.05
N ILE A 156 13.46 15.13 0.11
CA ILE A 156 12.85 13.98 -0.55
C ILE A 156 13.93 13.12 -1.18
N VAL A 157 14.83 13.73 -1.97
CA VAL A 157 15.95 13.05 -2.60
C VAL A 157 16.87 12.38 -1.57
N ARG A 158 17.16 13.04 -0.45
CA ARG A 158 17.97 12.46 0.64
C ARG A 158 17.32 11.21 1.23
N PHE A 159 16.01 11.24 1.42
CA PHE A 159 15.25 10.06 1.89
C PHE A 159 15.32 8.93 0.86
N LEU A 160 15.02 9.21 -0.40
CA LEU A 160 14.96 8.21 -1.44
C LEU A 160 16.33 7.58 -1.75
N LYS A 161 17.42 8.36 -1.67
CA LYS A 161 18.78 7.86 -1.90
C LYS A 161 19.19 6.73 -0.99
N SER A 162 18.68 6.67 0.24
CA SER A 162 18.99 5.58 1.18
C SER A 162 18.53 4.21 0.69
N TYR A 163 17.50 4.15 -0.17
CA TYR A 163 16.95 2.94 -0.77
C TYR A 163 17.63 2.52 -2.08
N LEU A 164 18.50 3.38 -2.60
CA LEU A 164 19.29 3.12 -3.80
C LEU A 164 20.71 2.62 -3.50
N ILE A 165 21.12 2.67 -2.23
CA ILE A 165 22.41 2.11 -1.79
C ILE A 165 22.37 0.60 -2.08
N ASP A 166 23.43 0.07 -2.71
CA ASP A 166 23.56 -1.33 -3.12
C ASP A 166 22.59 -1.79 -4.23
N ALA A 167 21.99 -0.86 -4.97
CA ALA A 167 21.19 -1.22 -6.14
C ALA A 167 22.10 -1.42 -7.37
N GLU A 168 22.53 -2.67 -7.63
CA GLU A 168 23.30 -2.99 -8.84
C GLU A 168 22.45 -2.85 -10.10
N TYR A 169 21.19 -3.26 -10.03
CA TYR A 169 20.26 -3.24 -11.15
C TYR A 169 19.01 -2.45 -10.78
N VAL A 170 18.76 -1.39 -11.49
CA VAL A 170 17.60 -0.53 -11.32
C VAL A 170 16.81 -0.48 -12.61
N ALA A 171 15.62 -1.01 -12.60
CA ALA A 171 14.71 -0.88 -13.72
C ALA A 171 13.97 0.45 -13.64
N ILE A 172 13.75 1.07 -14.81
CA ILE A 172 13.05 2.36 -14.94
C ILE A 172 11.77 2.16 -15.73
N ASP A 173 10.71 2.80 -15.28
CA ASP A 173 9.51 2.94 -16.09
C ASP A 173 8.76 4.24 -15.74
N LEU A 174 7.82 4.62 -16.61
CA LEU A 174 7.05 5.84 -16.56
C LEU A 174 5.56 5.55 -16.41
N THR A 175 4.89 6.31 -15.57
CA THR A 175 3.43 6.28 -15.47
C THR A 175 2.85 7.68 -15.48
N HIS A 176 1.56 7.80 -15.81
CA HIS A 176 0.83 9.05 -15.87
C HIS A 176 -0.13 9.17 -14.71
N VAL A 177 -0.26 10.38 -14.17
CA VAL A 177 -1.27 10.75 -13.18
C VAL A 177 -2.06 11.94 -13.73
N PHE A 178 -3.37 11.82 -13.76
CA PHE A 178 -4.25 12.90 -14.23
C PHE A 178 -4.39 13.97 -13.15
N SER A 179 -4.22 15.24 -13.53
CA SER A 179 -4.46 16.36 -12.65
C SER A 179 -5.75 17.07 -13.08
N LEU A 180 -6.65 17.27 -12.13
CA LEU A 180 -7.86 18.06 -12.33
C LEU A 180 -7.73 19.49 -11.77
N SER A 181 -6.52 19.86 -11.33
CA SER A 181 -6.24 21.19 -10.82
C SER A 181 -5.63 22.07 -11.90
N GLU A 182 -6.18 23.27 -12.08
CA GLU A 182 -5.67 24.29 -12.99
C GLU A 182 -4.38 24.96 -12.51
N ASN A 183 -4.05 24.82 -11.22
CA ASN A 183 -2.89 25.46 -10.61
C ASN A 183 -1.63 24.55 -10.57
N VAL A 184 -1.72 23.33 -11.10
CA VAL A 184 -0.58 22.44 -11.24
C VAL A 184 0.12 22.75 -12.56
N ILE A 185 1.20 23.55 -12.49
CA ILE A 185 1.93 24.06 -13.65
C ILE A 185 2.65 22.92 -14.39
N SER A 186 3.10 21.88 -13.68
CA SER A 186 3.72 20.70 -14.25
C SER A 186 2.74 19.84 -15.07
N SER A 187 1.44 20.09 -14.96
CA SER A 187 0.44 19.36 -15.72
C SER A 187 0.34 19.89 -17.15
N MET A 188 0.42 19.00 -18.12
CA MET A 188 0.25 19.34 -19.54
C MET A 188 -0.82 18.47 -20.17
N ILE A 189 -1.56 19.04 -21.12
CA ILE A 189 -2.55 18.30 -21.92
C ILE A 189 -1.82 17.40 -22.89
N CYS A 190 -1.91 16.10 -22.69
CA CYS A 190 -1.26 15.08 -23.51
C CYS A 190 -2.23 13.93 -23.81
N HIS A 191 -1.92 13.17 -24.84
CA HIS A 191 -2.56 11.89 -25.13
C HIS A 191 -2.35 10.91 -23.98
N ASN A 192 -3.43 10.30 -23.50
CA ASN A 192 -3.36 9.19 -22.54
C ASN A 192 -3.45 7.84 -23.28
N PRO A 193 -3.18 6.72 -22.58
CA PRO A 193 -3.32 5.38 -23.16
C PRO A 193 -4.74 5.05 -23.66
N LYS A 194 -5.76 5.85 -23.29
CA LYS A 194 -7.15 5.73 -23.78
C LYS A 194 -7.44 6.63 -24.97
N ASN A 195 -6.43 7.28 -25.56
CA ASN A 195 -6.54 8.26 -26.64
C ASN A 195 -7.40 9.50 -26.32
N GLU A 196 -7.48 9.87 -25.04
CA GLU A 196 -8.13 11.10 -24.59
C GLU A 196 -7.09 12.15 -24.27
N PHE A 197 -7.37 13.42 -24.61
CA PHE A 197 -6.53 14.54 -24.19
C PHE A 197 -6.95 15.01 -22.80
N SER A 198 -6.04 14.92 -21.83
CA SER A 198 -6.28 15.39 -20.48
C SER A 198 -5.01 15.94 -19.83
N PRO A 199 -5.15 16.91 -18.90
CA PRO A 199 -4.01 17.38 -18.11
C PRO A 199 -3.41 16.24 -17.27
N GLN A 200 -2.12 16.02 -17.43
CA GLN A 200 -1.42 14.94 -16.75
C GLN A 200 0.01 15.31 -16.42
N ILE A 201 0.56 14.68 -15.39
CA ILE A 201 1.98 14.65 -15.05
C ILE A 201 2.52 13.25 -15.31
N GLN A 202 3.80 13.14 -15.51
CA GLN A 202 4.47 11.85 -15.56
C GLN A 202 5.24 11.60 -14.26
N LEU A 203 5.25 10.35 -13.85
CA LEU A 203 6.07 9.87 -12.75
C LEU A 203 7.06 8.84 -13.30
N LEU A 204 8.34 9.13 -13.15
CA LEU A 204 9.41 8.19 -13.41
C LEU A 204 9.72 7.45 -12.12
N TYR A 205 9.67 6.13 -12.16
CA TYR A 205 10.01 5.27 -11.04
C TYR A 205 11.29 4.49 -11.30
N LEU A 206 12.10 4.38 -10.24
CA LEU A 206 13.21 3.45 -10.18
C LEU A 206 12.85 2.29 -9.25
N PHE A 207 13.01 1.09 -9.75
CA PHE A 207 12.70 -0.13 -9.04
C PHE A 207 13.98 -0.96 -8.84
N ASN A 208 14.28 -1.30 -7.59
CA ASN A 208 15.41 -2.16 -7.29
C ASN A 208 15.08 -3.60 -7.71
N ALA A 209 15.75 -4.08 -8.74
CA ALA A 209 15.49 -5.38 -9.34
C ALA A 209 15.80 -6.55 -8.39
N LEU A 210 16.85 -6.44 -7.58
CA LEU A 210 17.27 -7.50 -6.66
C LEU A 210 16.36 -7.58 -5.44
N LYS A 211 16.07 -6.45 -4.80
CA LYS A 211 15.21 -6.38 -3.62
C LYS A 211 13.72 -6.52 -3.98
N LYS A 212 13.37 -6.27 -5.26
CA LYS A 212 12.00 -6.25 -5.78
C LYS A 212 11.12 -5.27 -5.00
N GLU A 213 11.56 -4.01 -4.93
CA GLU A 213 10.87 -2.93 -4.23
C GLU A 213 11.08 -1.58 -4.93
N PRO A 214 10.14 -0.62 -4.80
CA PRO A 214 10.33 0.72 -5.31
C PRO A 214 11.45 1.42 -4.54
N ALA A 215 12.35 2.10 -5.24
CA ALA A 215 13.53 2.72 -4.65
C ALA A 215 13.58 4.23 -4.83
N TYR A 216 13.00 4.77 -5.90
CA TYR A 216 13.05 6.19 -6.19
C TYR A 216 11.90 6.63 -7.10
N TYR A 217 11.48 7.88 -7.01
CA TYR A 217 10.58 8.48 -7.98
C TYR A 217 10.98 9.93 -8.32
N ARG A 218 10.56 10.37 -9.50
CA ARG A 218 10.66 11.75 -9.95
C ARG A 218 9.38 12.17 -10.68
N MET A 219 8.87 13.35 -10.34
CA MET A 219 7.83 13.98 -11.14
C MET A 219 8.46 14.65 -12.37
N LEU A 220 7.83 14.46 -13.51
CA LEU A 220 8.22 15.05 -14.80
C LEU A 220 7.05 15.86 -15.36
N VAL A 221 7.38 16.93 -16.06
CA VAL A 221 6.40 17.77 -16.73
C VAL A 221 5.82 17.06 -17.96
N GLY A 222 4.50 16.95 -18.03
CA GLY A 222 3.75 16.60 -19.22
C GLY A 222 4.10 15.25 -19.85
N SER A 223 4.54 15.26 -21.11
CA SER A 223 4.82 14.09 -21.93
C SER A 223 6.32 13.84 -22.20
N VAL A 224 7.20 14.31 -21.33
CA VAL A 224 8.65 14.20 -21.53
C VAL A 224 9.12 12.77 -21.34
N THR A 225 9.06 11.96 -22.38
CA THR A 225 9.65 10.61 -22.47
C THR A 225 11.03 10.68 -23.12
N SER A 226 11.97 11.43 -22.56
CA SER A 226 13.30 11.52 -23.15
C SER A 226 14.34 10.80 -22.30
N VAL A 227 15.34 10.23 -22.97
CA VAL A 227 16.56 9.71 -22.33
C VAL A 227 17.22 10.80 -21.46
N SER A 228 17.00 12.08 -21.78
CA SER A 228 17.43 13.22 -20.98
C SER A 228 16.82 13.22 -19.57
N SER A 229 15.54 12.87 -19.43
CA SER A 229 14.88 12.74 -18.12
C SER A 229 15.50 11.64 -17.26
N ILE A 230 15.91 10.54 -17.88
CA ILE A 230 16.62 9.45 -17.21
C ILE A 230 17.97 9.97 -16.70
N LYS A 231 18.74 10.66 -17.54
CA LYS A 231 20.05 11.22 -17.15
C LYS A 231 19.91 12.19 -15.96
N ILE A 232 18.99 13.14 -16.03
CA ILE A 232 18.76 14.08 -14.92
C ILE A 232 18.36 13.33 -13.64
N THR A 233 17.58 12.25 -13.75
CA THR A 233 17.20 11.41 -12.61
C THR A 233 18.40 10.66 -12.03
N MET A 234 19.32 10.17 -12.88
CA MET A 234 20.59 9.58 -12.45
C MET A 234 21.45 10.59 -11.69
N GLU A 235 21.62 11.78 -12.23
CA GLU A 235 22.39 12.86 -11.60
C GLU A 235 21.78 13.25 -10.24
N GLU A 236 20.46 13.42 -10.18
CA GLU A 236 19.76 13.75 -8.94
C GLU A 236 19.84 12.60 -7.92
N SER A 237 19.61 11.37 -8.33
CA SER A 237 19.66 10.20 -7.48
C SER A 237 21.07 9.79 -7.07
N GLY A 238 22.08 10.16 -7.85
CA GLY A 238 23.48 9.79 -7.67
C GLY A 238 23.78 8.34 -8.06
N ILE A 239 22.87 7.66 -8.76
CA ILE A 239 23.09 6.31 -9.27
C ILE A 239 24.05 6.40 -10.47
N LYS A 240 25.06 5.52 -10.46
CA LYS A 240 26.05 5.46 -11.55
C LYS A 240 25.71 4.39 -12.57
N ASN A 241 25.14 3.27 -12.14
CA ASN A 241 24.84 2.13 -12.98
C ASN A 241 23.32 1.89 -12.98
N ILE A 242 22.66 2.36 -14.02
CA ILE A 242 21.25 2.09 -14.28
C ILE A 242 21.15 1.19 -15.51
N ILE A 243 20.28 0.21 -15.43
CA ILE A 243 19.83 -0.53 -16.60
C ILE A 243 18.41 -0.10 -16.91
N VAL A 244 18.23 0.52 -18.07
CA VAL A 244 16.91 0.87 -18.57
C VAL A 244 16.26 -0.39 -19.12
N VAL A 245 15.26 -0.91 -18.43
CA VAL A 245 14.40 -1.96 -18.96
C VAL A 245 13.16 -1.28 -19.56
N GLY A 246 13.24 -0.98 -20.85
CA GLY A 246 12.18 -0.27 -21.57
C GLY A 246 10.99 -1.16 -21.94
N ASP A 247 9.95 -0.56 -22.54
CA ASP A 247 8.88 -1.30 -23.19
C ASP A 247 9.16 -1.49 -24.70
N LYS A 248 8.30 -2.27 -25.37
CA LYS A 248 8.44 -2.48 -26.83
C LYS A 248 8.32 -1.18 -27.65
N GLY A 249 7.71 -0.14 -27.07
CA GLY A 249 7.58 1.18 -27.69
C GLY A 249 8.76 2.10 -27.45
N PHE A 250 9.64 1.76 -26.51
CA PHE A 250 10.82 2.57 -26.21
C PHE A 250 11.94 2.41 -27.26
N TYR A 251 11.96 1.27 -27.95
CA TYR A 251 12.97 1.03 -28.97
C TYR A 251 12.82 1.97 -30.16
N SER A 252 13.84 2.78 -30.38
CA SER A 252 14.16 3.43 -31.64
C SER A 252 15.68 3.55 -31.71
N GLU A 253 16.26 3.60 -32.94
CA GLU A 253 17.69 3.79 -33.08
C GLU A 253 18.19 5.10 -32.44
N GLU A 254 17.35 6.14 -32.43
CA GLU A 254 17.67 7.42 -31.79
C GLU A 254 17.81 7.26 -30.29
N ASN A 255 16.84 6.59 -29.64
CA ASN A 255 16.87 6.33 -28.20
C ASN A 255 18.06 5.46 -27.80
N VAL A 256 18.35 4.41 -28.57
CA VAL A 256 19.49 3.52 -28.32
C VAL A 256 20.82 4.30 -28.44
N ASN A 257 21.00 5.08 -29.48
CA ASN A 257 22.20 5.90 -29.67
C ASN A 257 22.34 6.94 -28.53
N GLU A 258 21.25 7.54 -28.09
CA GLU A 258 21.26 8.49 -26.97
C GLU A 258 21.63 7.83 -25.65
N LEU A 259 21.13 6.60 -25.36
CA LEU A 259 21.50 5.81 -24.18
C LEU A 259 23.00 5.50 -24.19
N GLU A 260 23.53 5.03 -25.33
CA GLU A 260 24.95 4.71 -25.50
C GLU A 260 25.86 5.93 -25.34
N GLN A 261 25.49 7.06 -25.95
CA GLN A 261 26.24 8.33 -25.79
C GLN A 261 26.27 8.79 -24.31
N LYS A 262 25.25 8.46 -23.53
CA LYS A 262 25.17 8.82 -22.12
C LYS A 262 25.71 7.74 -21.20
N ASN A 263 26.25 6.64 -21.73
CA ASN A 263 26.70 5.45 -20.98
C ASN A 263 25.61 4.88 -20.04
N ILE A 264 24.41 4.77 -20.55
CA ILE A 264 23.28 4.19 -19.85
C ILE A 264 23.02 2.80 -20.43
N HIS A 265 23.16 1.77 -19.64
CA HIS A 265 22.89 0.39 -20.04
C HIS A 265 21.39 0.15 -20.26
N TYR A 266 21.05 -0.79 -21.14
CA TYR A 266 19.67 -1.03 -21.49
C TYR A 266 19.34 -2.50 -21.78
N ILE A 267 18.07 -2.84 -21.56
CA ILE A 267 17.41 -4.06 -22.00
C ILE A 267 16.09 -3.63 -22.64
N LEU A 268 16.00 -3.71 -23.97
CA LEU A 268 14.86 -3.23 -24.74
C LEU A 268 14.18 -4.38 -25.47
N PRO A 269 12.95 -4.76 -25.09
CA PRO A 269 12.14 -5.69 -25.87
C PRO A 269 11.87 -5.12 -27.26
N LEU A 270 12.06 -5.94 -28.27
CA LEU A 270 11.85 -5.57 -29.67
C LEU A 270 10.45 -5.98 -30.12
N LYS A 271 9.87 -5.20 -31.04
CA LYS A 271 8.68 -5.63 -31.77
C LYS A 271 9.05 -6.76 -32.73
N ARG A 272 8.19 -7.79 -32.85
CA ARG A 272 8.47 -8.99 -33.63
C ARG A 272 8.62 -8.73 -35.14
N ASP A 273 8.05 -7.66 -35.66
CA ASP A 273 8.09 -7.24 -37.05
C ASP A 273 9.40 -6.56 -37.49
N LEU A 274 10.36 -6.39 -36.57
CA LEU A 274 11.63 -5.74 -36.89
C LEU A 274 12.57 -6.68 -37.66
N SER A 275 13.08 -6.22 -38.78
CA SER A 275 13.98 -6.97 -39.67
C SER A 275 15.34 -7.35 -39.07
N ILE A 276 15.71 -6.73 -37.94
CA ILE A 276 16.97 -7.04 -37.24
C ILE A 276 16.91 -8.37 -36.49
N ILE A 277 15.69 -8.92 -36.26
CA ILE A 277 15.47 -10.18 -35.55
C ILE A 277 15.59 -11.33 -36.52
N ASP A 278 16.46 -12.29 -36.21
CA ASP A 278 16.64 -13.49 -37.01
C ASP A 278 15.79 -14.63 -36.40
N TYR A 279 14.75 -15.04 -37.10
CA TYR A 279 13.86 -16.14 -36.71
C TYR A 279 14.29 -17.50 -37.29
N ASN A 280 15.44 -17.57 -37.98
CA ASN A 280 15.97 -18.85 -38.50
C ASN A 280 16.77 -19.58 -37.41
N TYR A 281 16.13 -19.87 -36.31
CA TYR A 281 16.75 -20.59 -35.21
C TYR A 281 16.49 -22.09 -35.27
N ASN A 282 17.48 -22.87 -34.81
CA ASN A 282 17.33 -24.30 -34.60
C ASN A 282 17.64 -24.60 -33.12
N LYS A 283 16.76 -25.33 -32.44
CA LYS A 283 16.95 -25.71 -31.02
C LYS A 283 18.28 -26.41 -30.77
N ASN A 284 18.83 -27.12 -31.74
CA ASN A 284 20.15 -27.75 -31.60
C ASN A 284 21.28 -26.77 -31.36
N ASN A 285 21.10 -25.50 -31.73
CA ASN A 285 22.09 -24.42 -31.58
C ASN A 285 21.67 -23.37 -30.54
N MET A 286 20.65 -23.67 -29.75
CA MET A 286 20.17 -22.78 -28.70
C MET A 286 20.64 -23.27 -27.33
N ASN A 287 20.94 -22.35 -26.44
CA ASN A 287 21.08 -22.60 -25.01
C ASN A 287 19.71 -22.63 -24.33
N PHE A 288 19.63 -23.16 -23.11
CA PHE A 288 18.39 -23.12 -22.34
C PHE A 288 18.67 -22.94 -20.84
N PHE A 289 17.66 -22.48 -20.13
CA PHE A 289 17.63 -22.41 -18.66
C PHE A 289 16.21 -22.62 -18.16
N PHE A 290 16.05 -22.77 -16.83
CA PHE A 290 14.74 -22.87 -16.20
C PHE A 290 14.43 -21.57 -15.47
N PHE A 291 13.25 -20.99 -15.73
CA PHE A 291 12.70 -19.82 -15.04
C PHE A 291 11.31 -20.16 -14.51
N GLU A 292 11.11 -20.14 -13.19
CA GLU A 292 9.85 -20.47 -12.53
C GLU A 292 9.20 -21.78 -13.06
N ASP A 293 9.97 -22.86 -13.12
CA ASP A 293 9.60 -24.18 -13.63
C ASP A 293 9.31 -24.24 -15.15
N ARG A 294 9.57 -23.16 -15.90
CA ARG A 294 9.45 -23.11 -17.37
C ARG A 294 10.81 -23.25 -18.01
N GLN A 295 10.90 -24.03 -19.06
CA GLN A 295 12.10 -24.12 -19.88
C GLN A 295 12.11 -23.02 -20.92
N ILE A 296 13.12 -22.16 -20.87
CA ILE A 296 13.32 -21.06 -21.80
C ILE A 296 14.55 -21.35 -22.66
N TRP A 297 14.35 -21.39 -23.94
CA TRP A 297 15.44 -21.51 -24.91
C TRP A 297 15.90 -20.12 -25.33
N TYR A 298 17.17 -19.92 -25.65
CA TYR A 298 17.65 -18.66 -26.15
C TYR A 298 18.80 -18.79 -27.15
N TYR A 299 18.86 -17.83 -28.05
CA TYR A 299 19.89 -17.67 -29.06
C TYR A 299 20.39 -16.23 -29.01
N GLU A 300 21.74 -16.03 -29.10
CA GLU A 300 22.38 -14.74 -29.03
C GLU A 300 23.07 -14.40 -30.38
N LYS A 301 22.87 -13.17 -30.82
CA LYS A 301 23.55 -12.60 -32.01
C LYS A 301 24.17 -11.28 -31.64
N ASN A 302 25.50 -11.19 -31.74
CA ASN A 302 26.22 -9.97 -31.51
C ASN A 302 26.16 -9.06 -32.75
N ILE A 303 25.90 -7.79 -32.52
CA ILE A 303 25.87 -6.73 -33.54
C ILE A 303 26.71 -5.58 -32.99
N GLU A 304 27.99 -5.50 -33.42
CA GLU A 304 28.98 -4.53 -32.94
C GLU A 304 29.10 -4.54 -31.39
N LYS A 305 28.64 -3.48 -30.72
CA LYS A 305 28.65 -3.33 -29.25
C LYS A 305 27.36 -3.81 -28.61
N ARG A 306 26.38 -4.24 -29.40
CA ARG A 306 25.05 -4.63 -28.98
C ARG A 306 24.87 -6.14 -29.14
N LYS A 307 23.93 -6.66 -28.45
CA LYS A 307 23.53 -8.07 -28.51
C LYS A 307 22.02 -8.18 -28.67
N ILE A 308 21.57 -8.97 -29.64
CA ILE A 308 20.17 -9.38 -29.73
C ILE A 308 20.07 -10.78 -29.15
N ILE A 309 19.13 -10.96 -28.21
CA ILE A 309 18.81 -12.26 -27.66
C ILE A 309 17.38 -12.59 -28.01
N LEU A 310 17.19 -13.70 -28.69
CA LEU A 310 15.89 -14.26 -28.98
C LEU A 310 15.59 -15.37 -27.97
N PHE A 311 14.61 -15.17 -27.14
CA PHE A 311 14.08 -16.16 -26.19
C PHE A 311 12.88 -16.87 -26.81
N LEU A 312 12.77 -18.18 -26.56
CA LEU A 312 11.62 -19.01 -26.91
C LEU A 312 11.08 -19.65 -25.62
N ASP A 313 9.87 -19.26 -25.25
CA ASP A 313 9.09 -19.85 -24.16
C ASP A 313 8.02 -20.77 -24.75
N GLU A 314 8.17 -22.08 -24.58
CA GLU A 314 7.24 -23.07 -25.14
C GLU A 314 5.84 -22.95 -24.52
N HIS A 315 5.75 -22.54 -23.27
CA HIS A 315 4.45 -22.32 -22.62
C HIS A 315 3.73 -21.12 -23.24
N LEU A 316 4.45 -20.00 -23.38
CA LEU A 316 3.93 -18.82 -24.08
C LEU A 316 3.51 -19.13 -25.50
N LYS A 317 4.29 -20.00 -26.21
CA LYS A 317 3.97 -20.43 -27.55
C LYS A 317 2.60 -21.12 -27.62
N VAL A 318 2.35 -22.06 -26.73
CA VAL A 318 1.06 -22.78 -26.66
C VAL A 318 -0.09 -21.82 -26.30
N GLU A 319 0.13 -20.88 -25.38
CA GLU A 319 -0.88 -19.89 -25.02
C GLU A 319 -1.23 -18.99 -26.22
N GLU A 320 -0.22 -18.43 -26.88
CA GLU A 320 -0.41 -17.56 -28.05
C GLU A 320 -1.07 -18.31 -29.23
N GLU A 321 -0.69 -19.56 -29.50
CA GLU A 321 -1.33 -20.40 -30.52
C GLU A 321 -2.81 -20.62 -30.19
N ASN A 322 -3.13 -20.95 -28.95
CA ASN A 322 -4.52 -21.18 -28.55
C ASN A 322 -5.35 -19.90 -28.64
N ASP A 323 -4.81 -18.75 -28.22
CA ASP A 323 -5.52 -17.48 -28.32
C ASP A 323 -5.72 -17.06 -29.78
N TYR A 324 -4.74 -17.31 -30.62
CA TYR A 324 -4.85 -17.05 -32.04
C TYR A 324 -5.94 -17.94 -32.68
N LEU A 325 -5.94 -19.25 -32.39
CA LEU A 325 -6.94 -20.19 -32.91
C LEU A 325 -8.37 -19.84 -32.44
N ARG A 326 -8.53 -19.34 -31.20
CA ARG A 326 -9.85 -18.91 -30.69
C ARG A 326 -10.38 -17.65 -31.39
N ASN A 327 -9.48 -16.76 -31.82
CA ASN A 327 -9.82 -15.46 -32.41
C ASN A 327 -9.93 -15.50 -33.94
N ILE A 328 -9.64 -16.65 -34.60
CA ILE A 328 -9.80 -16.79 -36.04
C ILE A 328 -11.29 -16.82 -36.38
N LYS A 329 -11.77 -15.75 -36.98
CA LYS A 329 -12.99 -15.70 -37.77
C LYS A 329 -12.59 -15.82 -39.24
N ASP A 330 -12.96 -16.96 -39.85
CA ASP A 330 -12.90 -17.24 -41.29
C ASP A 330 -11.58 -16.93 -42.07
N ASN A 331 -10.89 -17.98 -42.53
CA ASN A 331 -9.87 -18.02 -43.60
C ASN A 331 -8.54 -17.31 -43.41
N LYS A 332 -8.03 -17.08 -42.20
CA LYS A 332 -6.69 -16.50 -41.97
C LYS A 332 -5.61 -17.49 -41.48
N MET A 333 -5.77 -18.77 -41.76
CA MET A 333 -4.76 -19.80 -41.39
C MET A 333 -3.38 -19.53 -42.04
N GLU A 334 -3.33 -18.99 -43.28
CA GLU A 334 -2.09 -18.68 -43.98
C GLU A 334 -1.28 -17.60 -43.23
N GLU A 335 -1.93 -16.64 -42.57
CA GLU A 335 -1.29 -15.58 -41.81
C GLU A 335 -0.57 -16.11 -40.54
N ILE A 336 -1.07 -17.20 -39.94
CA ILE A 336 -0.44 -17.89 -38.80
C ILE A 336 0.85 -18.57 -39.25
N TYR A 337 0.79 -19.28 -40.33
CA TYR A 337 1.95 -20.04 -40.82
C TYR A 337 3.08 -19.13 -41.28
N SER A 338 2.77 -17.94 -41.80
CA SER A 338 3.77 -16.96 -42.18
C SER A 338 4.55 -16.36 -40.99
N ARG A 339 3.91 -16.31 -39.78
CA ARG A 339 4.50 -15.77 -38.56
C ARG A 339 4.76 -16.83 -37.48
N TYR A 340 4.69 -18.11 -37.84
CA TYR A 340 4.80 -19.20 -36.86
C TYR A 340 6.10 -19.21 -36.05
N ALA A 341 7.21 -18.80 -36.69
CA ALA A 341 8.50 -18.69 -36.04
C ALA A 341 8.57 -17.57 -34.98
N GLU A 342 7.65 -16.61 -35.01
CA GLU A 342 7.58 -15.50 -34.05
C GLU A 342 6.80 -15.86 -32.78
N ILE A 343 5.89 -16.88 -32.89
CA ILE A 343 5.00 -17.27 -31.78
C ILE A 343 5.82 -17.85 -30.63
N GLY A 344 5.54 -17.39 -29.40
CA GLY A 344 6.24 -17.81 -28.20
C GLY A 344 7.62 -17.17 -28.03
N THR A 345 8.00 -16.22 -28.91
CA THR A 345 9.32 -15.58 -28.84
C THR A 345 9.27 -14.21 -28.19
N ILE A 346 10.38 -13.86 -27.52
CA ILE A 346 10.66 -12.52 -26.99
C ILE A 346 12.05 -12.14 -27.47
N ALA A 347 12.15 -11.12 -28.32
CA ALA A 347 13.42 -10.59 -28.77
C ALA A 347 13.82 -9.36 -27.93
N VAL A 348 15.08 -9.29 -27.56
CA VAL A 348 15.64 -8.22 -26.69
C VAL A 348 16.92 -7.69 -27.28
N LEU A 349 17.06 -6.37 -27.30
CA LEU A 349 18.29 -5.67 -27.59
C LEU A 349 18.95 -5.21 -26.29
N THR A 350 20.25 -5.45 -26.13
CA THR A 350 21.01 -5.02 -24.94
C THR A 350 22.48 -4.76 -25.29
N ASP A 351 23.12 -3.88 -24.52
CA ASP A 351 24.57 -3.65 -24.53
C ASP A 351 25.29 -4.37 -23.39
N LEU A 352 24.54 -5.09 -22.52
CA LEU A 352 25.10 -5.80 -21.38
C LEU A 352 25.84 -7.06 -21.82
N ASN A 353 27.00 -7.28 -21.23
CA ASN A 353 27.75 -8.52 -21.41
C ASN A 353 27.38 -9.57 -20.36
N GLU A 354 26.06 -9.77 -20.17
CA GLU A 354 25.49 -10.76 -19.26
C GLU A 354 24.98 -11.97 -20.03
N SER A 355 24.84 -13.11 -19.35
CA SER A 355 24.27 -14.34 -19.93
C SER A 355 22.76 -14.18 -20.24
N GLY A 356 22.25 -14.98 -21.17
CA GLY A 356 20.85 -14.90 -21.58
C GLY A 356 19.87 -15.14 -20.45
N ASP A 357 20.15 -16.04 -19.52
CA ASP A 357 19.34 -16.28 -18.32
C ASP A 357 19.27 -15.02 -17.42
N LYS A 358 20.41 -14.34 -17.22
CA LYS A 358 20.45 -13.11 -16.44
C LYS A 358 19.69 -11.96 -17.12
N ILE A 359 19.84 -11.79 -18.43
CA ILE A 359 19.07 -10.80 -19.19
C ILE A 359 17.57 -11.09 -19.12
N TYR A 360 17.17 -12.37 -19.16
CA TYR A 360 15.76 -12.75 -19.04
C TYR A 360 15.20 -12.43 -17.64
N GLU A 361 15.98 -12.74 -16.59
CA GLU A 361 15.60 -12.36 -15.21
C GLU A 361 15.38 -10.86 -15.08
N LEU A 362 16.30 -10.04 -15.59
CA LEU A 362 16.21 -8.59 -15.58
C LEU A 362 15.01 -8.07 -16.40
N LEU A 363 14.76 -8.67 -17.56
CA LEU A 363 13.57 -8.37 -18.35
C LEU A 363 12.28 -8.64 -17.58
N LYS A 364 12.23 -9.76 -16.84
CA LYS A 364 11.06 -10.11 -16.02
C LYS A 364 10.87 -9.21 -14.82
N VAL A 365 11.89 -8.48 -14.36
CA VAL A 365 11.73 -7.44 -13.34
C VAL A 365 10.74 -6.36 -13.81
N ARG A 366 10.63 -6.10 -15.11
CA ARG A 366 9.65 -5.17 -15.64
C ARG A 366 8.22 -5.57 -15.30
N VAL A 367 7.88 -6.86 -15.32
CA VAL A 367 6.55 -7.32 -14.89
C VAL A 367 6.26 -6.86 -13.46
N ASN A 368 7.28 -6.80 -12.60
CA ASN A 368 7.11 -6.27 -11.25
C ASN A 368 6.85 -4.75 -11.25
N ILE A 369 7.39 -4.01 -12.22
CA ILE A 369 7.14 -2.56 -12.35
C ILE A 369 5.71 -2.32 -12.88
N ASP A 370 5.25 -3.09 -13.84
CA ASP A 370 3.88 -3.03 -14.32
C ASP A 370 2.90 -3.31 -13.15
N GLN A 371 3.18 -4.31 -12.31
CA GLN A 371 2.43 -4.58 -11.08
C GLN A 371 2.53 -3.43 -10.07
N LEU A 372 3.66 -2.72 -10.00
CA LEU A 372 3.83 -1.54 -9.19
C LEU A 372 2.86 -0.43 -9.64
N PHE A 373 2.76 -0.18 -10.94
CA PHE A 373 1.86 0.83 -11.46
C PHE A 373 0.39 0.46 -11.30
N ASP A 374 0.06 -0.81 -11.48
CA ASP A 374 -1.30 -1.30 -11.19
C ASP A 374 -1.62 -1.11 -9.70
N THR A 375 -0.69 -1.42 -8.82
CA THR A 375 -0.83 -1.17 -7.38
C THR A 375 -1.00 0.32 -7.09
N PHE A 376 -0.15 1.17 -7.68
CA PHE A 376 -0.22 2.61 -7.51
C PHE A 376 -1.58 3.17 -7.96
N LYS A 377 -2.07 2.77 -9.12
CA LYS A 377 -3.33 3.27 -9.69
C LYS A 377 -4.56 2.62 -9.08
N SER A 378 -4.58 1.30 -8.94
CA SER A 378 -5.78 0.55 -8.54
C SER A 378 -5.89 0.36 -7.03
N VAL A 379 -4.80 0.03 -6.34
CA VAL A 379 -4.82 -0.21 -4.87
C VAL A 379 -4.79 1.10 -4.11
N LEU A 380 -3.96 2.07 -4.53
CA LEU A 380 -3.87 3.38 -3.89
C LEU A 380 -4.80 4.44 -4.53
N GLU A 381 -5.51 4.09 -5.61
CA GLU A 381 -6.41 5.03 -6.31
C GLU A 381 -5.74 6.37 -6.63
N THR A 382 -4.53 6.31 -7.20
CA THR A 382 -3.70 7.49 -7.48
C THR A 382 -3.69 7.88 -8.96
N ASP A 383 -4.57 7.31 -9.76
CA ASP A 383 -4.72 7.64 -11.18
C ASP A 383 -5.10 9.10 -11.40
N ARG A 384 -5.70 9.74 -10.40
CA ARG A 384 -6.12 11.15 -10.40
C ARG A 384 -5.68 11.88 -9.13
N THR A 385 -5.40 13.18 -9.29
CA THR A 385 -5.03 14.05 -8.17
C THR A 385 -5.85 15.34 -8.16
N TYR A 386 -6.09 15.86 -6.95
CA TYR A 386 -6.82 17.10 -6.69
C TYR A 386 -5.98 18.07 -5.86
N MET A 387 -4.65 17.92 -5.91
CA MET A 387 -3.72 18.77 -5.17
C MET A 387 -3.76 20.20 -5.73
N LYS A 388 -3.57 21.20 -4.85
CA LYS A 388 -3.78 22.61 -5.22
C LYS A 388 -2.68 23.17 -6.10
N ASP A 389 -1.45 22.71 -5.95
CA ASP A 389 -0.28 23.16 -6.70
C ASP A 389 0.82 22.05 -6.75
N ASP A 390 1.89 22.36 -7.46
CA ASP A 390 3.00 21.42 -7.66
C ASP A 390 3.69 21.00 -6.36
N TYR A 391 3.79 21.88 -5.36
CA TYR A 391 4.44 21.55 -4.10
C TYR A 391 3.58 20.59 -3.27
N GLU A 392 2.26 20.90 -3.15
CA GLU A 392 1.34 20.00 -2.47
C GLU A 392 1.29 18.63 -3.17
N LEU A 393 1.36 18.64 -4.50
CA LEU A 393 1.41 17.42 -5.32
C LEU A 393 2.70 16.62 -5.09
N GLU A 394 3.88 17.26 -5.05
CA GLU A 394 5.14 16.59 -4.77
C GLU A 394 5.14 15.93 -3.38
N GLY A 395 4.63 16.63 -2.35
CA GLY A 395 4.48 16.06 -1.01
C GLY A 395 3.51 14.87 -1.00
N TRP A 396 2.42 14.97 -1.76
CA TRP A 396 1.45 13.87 -1.91
C TRP A 396 2.05 12.65 -2.63
N MET A 397 2.91 12.87 -3.63
CA MET A 397 3.62 11.79 -4.30
C MET A 397 4.58 11.09 -3.35
N LEU A 398 5.26 11.81 -2.45
CA LEU A 398 6.07 11.16 -1.41
C LEU A 398 5.22 10.25 -0.51
N VAL A 399 4.07 10.72 -0.03
CA VAL A 399 3.16 9.91 0.81
C VAL A 399 2.72 8.64 0.07
N ASN A 400 2.31 8.76 -1.20
CA ASN A 400 1.92 7.60 -2.00
C ASN A 400 3.12 6.65 -2.27
N PHE A 401 4.31 7.20 -2.48
CA PHE A 401 5.52 6.39 -2.63
C PHE A 401 5.83 5.58 -1.37
N VAL A 402 5.76 6.20 -0.19
CA VAL A 402 5.91 5.50 1.10
C VAL A 402 4.81 4.44 1.27
N SER A 403 3.57 4.73 0.84
CA SER A 403 2.49 3.73 0.84
C SER A 403 2.83 2.51 -0.01
N MET A 404 3.45 2.73 -1.17
CA MET A 404 3.93 1.65 -2.04
C MET A 404 5.08 0.86 -1.41
N MET A 405 6.01 1.54 -0.74
CA MET A 405 7.07 0.84 0.00
C MET A 405 6.48 -0.10 1.05
N LEU A 406 5.48 0.35 1.81
CA LEU A 406 4.76 -0.48 2.79
C LEU A 406 4.03 -1.66 2.12
N TYR A 407 3.37 -1.42 0.98
CA TYR A 407 2.75 -2.49 0.20
C TYR A 407 3.77 -3.57 -0.20
N TYR A 408 4.93 -3.16 -0.73
CA TYR A 408 5.96 -4.09 -1.18
C TYR A 408 6.62 -4.84 -0.03
N LYS A 409 6.70 -4.26 1.17
CA LYS A 409 7.11 -5.01 2.37
C LYS A 409 6.14 -6.17 2.66
N VAL A 410 4.83 -5.92 2.64
CA VAL A 410 3.82 -7.00 2.80
C VAL A 410 3.92 -8.01 1.66
N TYR A 411 4.01 -7.54 0.42
CA TYR A 411 4.14 -8.39 -0.77
C TYR A 411 5.37 -9.31 -0.67
N ASN A 412 6.53 -8.78 -0.29
CA ASN A 412 7.76 -9.54 -0.14
C ASN A 412 7.68 -10.58 0.99
N ILE A 413 7.01 -10.26 2.10
CA ILE A 413 6.72 -11.23 3.16
C ILE A 413 5.88 -12.38 2.60
N LEU A 414 4.78 -12.09 1.90
CA LEU A 414 3.92 -13.11 1.32
C LEU A 414 4.63 -13.96 0.27
N ARG A 415 5.48 -13.34 -0.56
CA ARG A 415 6.31 -14.03 -1.55
C ARG A 415 7.26 -15.02 -0.87
N THR A 416 8.01 -14.57 0.12
CA THR A 416 8.97 -15.41 0.87
C THR A 416 8.28 -16.58 1.57
N LYS A 417 7.06 -16.36 2.08
CA LYS A 417 6.25 -17.40 2.74
C LYS A 417 5.41 -18.22 1.75
N LYS A 418 5.57 -18.03 0.43
CA LYS A 418 4.83 -18.71 -0.65
C LYS A 418 3.30 -18.58 -0.51
N MET A 419 2.83 -17.44 -0.02
CA MET A 419 1.42 -17.18 0.26
C MET A 419 0.70 -16.43 -0.87
N LEU A 420 1.42 -15.85 -1.84
CA LEU A 420 0.83 -15.03 -2.93
C LEU A 420 -0.20 -15.77 -3.79
N LYS A 421 -0.12 -17.12 -3.87
CA LYS A 421 -1.12 -17.93 -4.58
C LYS A 421 -2.52 -17.80 -3.98
N ASN A 422 -2.63 -17.53 -2.67
CA ASN A 422 -3.90 -17.57 -1.93
C ASN A 422 -4.29 -16.23 -1.31
N TYR A 423 -3.36 -15.28 -1.18
CA TYR A 423 -3.57 -14.01 -0.50
C TYR A 423 -2.81 -12.88 -1.18
N SER A 424 -3.50 -11.81 -1.50
CA SER A 424 -2.90 -10.53 -1.83
C SER A 424 -2.49 -9.79 -0.53
N PRO A 425 -1.64 -8.76 -0.59
CA PRO A 425 -1.38 -7.88 0.55
C PRO A 425 -2.66 -7.33 1.18
N ARG A 426 -3.65 -6.94 0.36
CA ARG A 426 -4.93 -6.40 0.80
C ARG A 426 -5.77 -7.43 1.56
N ASP A 427 -5.77 -8.70 1.11
CA ASP A 427 -6.50 -9.78 1.82
C ASP A 427 -5.95 -9.99 3.23
N VAL A 428 -4.63 -10.00 3.38
CA VAL A 428 -3.99 -10.15 4.70
C VAL A 428 -4.37 -8.99 5.60
N LEU A 429 -4.30 -7.76 5.13
CA LEU A 429 -4.69 -6.58 5.91
C LEU A 429 -6.16 -6.60 6.29
N LEU A 430 -7.04 -7.04 5.39
CA LEU A 430 -8.47 -7.21 5.67
C LEU A 430 -8.71 -8.26 6.77
N HIS A 431 -7.93 -9.34 6.79
CA HIS A 431 -8.01 -10.32 7.88
C HIS A 431 -7.51 -9.74 9.21
N LEU A 432 -6.41 -8.99 9.19
CA LEU A 432 -5.81 -8.38 10.38
C LEU A 432 -6.67 -7.25 10.95
N SER A 433 -7.35 -6.46 10.12
CA SER A 433 -8.23 -5.36 10.55
C SER A 433 -9.43 -5.82 11.40
N ARG A 434 -9.70 -7.13 11.46
CA ARG A 434 -10.70 -7.72 12.35
C ARG A 434 -10.27 -7.75 13.82
N ILE A 435 -9.01 -7.47 14.12
CA ILE A 435 -8.48 -7.40 15.47
C ILE A 435 -8.58 -5.96 15.95
N HIS A 436 -9.34 -5.74 17.03
CA HIS A 436 -9.52 -4.43 17.64
C HIS A 436 -8.96 -4.41 19.06
N GLU A 437 -8.61 -3.24 19.52
CA GLU A 437 -8.43 -2.94 20.93
C GLU A 437 -9.68 -2.21 21.45
N ILE A 438 -10.17 -2.66 22.59
CA ILE A 438 -11.35 -2.09 23.25
C ILE A 438 -10.92 -1.53 24.60
N LYS A 439 -11.15 -0.24 24.82
CA LYS A 439 -10.93 0.38 26.11
C LYS A 439 -12.16 0.17 27.01
N VAL A 440 -11.96 -0.49 28.16
CA VAL A 440 -12.98 -0.71 29.18
C VAL A 440 -12.43 -0.12 30.47
N GLY A 441 -12.97 1.01 30.90
CA GLY A 441 -12.38 1.81 31.97
C GLY A 441 -10.98 2.29 31.56
N ASP A 442 -9.97 1.96 32.36
CA ASP A 442 -8.57 2.35 32.09
C ASP A 442 -7.74 1.27 31.37
N GLN A 443 -8.35 0.14 31.05
CA GLN A 443 -7.64 -0.99 30.43
C GLN A 443 -8.00 -1.17 28.96
N TRP A 444 -6.96 -1.42 28.13
CA TRP A 444 -7.12 -1.85 26.76
C TRP A 444 -7.13 -3.38 26.68
N LEU A 445 -8.16 -3.94 26.07
CA LEU A 445 -8.34 -5.38 25.86
C LEU A 445 -8.39 -5.65 24.35
N LYS A 446 -7.74 -6.74 23.91
CA LYS A 446 -7.83 -7.17 22.51
C LYS A 446 -9.07 -8.02 22.29
N THR A 447 -9.70 -7.87 21.13
CA THR A 447 -10.83 -8.72 20.72
C THR A 447 -10.36 -10.13 20.42
N GLU A 448 -11.31 -11.06 20.38
CA GLU A 448 -11.05 -12.42 19.90
C GLU A 448 -10.50 -12.41 18.48
N VAL A 449 -9.48 -13.23 18.24
CA VAL A 449 -8.87 -13.39 16.93
C VAL A 449 -9.51 -14.54 16.18
N PRO A 450 -10.20 -14.29 15.05
CA PRO A 450 -10.83 -15.34 14.29
C PRO A 450 -9.82 -16.41 13.83
N ARG A 451 -10.25 -17.68 13.79
CA ARG A 451 -9.38 -18.82 13.46
C ARG A 451 -8.55 -18.62 12.18
N LYS A 452 -9.16 -18.14 11.11
CA LYS A 452 -8.48 -17.90 9.83
C LYS A 452 -7.42 -16.79 9.95
N THR A 453 -7.71 -15.73 10.68
CA THR A 453 -6.76 -14.64 10.96
C THR A 453 -5.56 -15.16 11.76
N ARG A 454 -5.80 -15.99 12.78
CA ARG A 454 -4.73 -16.62 13.57
C ARG A 454 -3.82 -17.48 12.70
N GLN A 455 -4.37 -18.30 11.80
CA GLN A 455 -3.59 -19.10 10.86
C GLN A 455 -2.72 -18.26 9.92
N ILE A 456 -3.21 -17.08 9.49
CA ILE A 456 -2.43 -16.15 8.68
C ILE A 456 -1.27 -15.58 9.51
N ILE A 457 -1.51 -15.12 10.73
CA ILE A 457 -0.49 -14.59 11.64
C ILE A 457 0.61 -15.63 11.89
N GLU A 458 0.24 -16.87 12.19
CA GLU A 458 1.18 -17.98 12.40
C GLU A 458 2.05 -18.24 11.15
N LYS A 459 1.46 -18.22 9.95
CA LYS A 459 2.21 -18.39 8.69
C LYS A 459 3.17 -17.25 8.41
N ILE A 460 2.77 -16.02 8.69
CA ILE A 460 3.62 -14.82 8.52
C ILE A 460 4.71 -14.78 9.57
N GLN A 461 4.52 -15.46 10.72
CA GLN A 461 5.46 -15.50 11.86
C GLN A 461 5.73 -14.12 12.47
N ILE A 462 4.71 -13.30 12.62
CA ILE A 462 4.81 -11.97 13.24
C ILE A 462 3.98 -11.94 14.54
N HIS A 463 4.59 -11.43 15.61
CA HIS A 463 3.94 -11.28 16.91
C HIS A 463 3.11 -9.98 16.95
N ILE A 464 1.86 -10.04 16.52
CA ILE A 464 0.92 -8.90 16.56
C ILE A 464 0.09 -8.91 17.85
N ILE A 465 -0.05 -10.09 18.46
CA ILE A 465 -0.98 -10.35 19.60
C ILE A 465 -0.17 -10.51 20.86
#